data_0b982e9e22e2c0449063f21d4342b37d
#
_entry.id   0b982e9e22e2c0449063f21d4342b37d
#
_cell.length_a   1.000
_cell.length_b   1.000
_cell.length_c   1.000
_cell.angle_alpha   90.00
_cell.angle_beta   90.00
_cell.angle_gamma   90.00
#
_symmetry.space_group_name_H-M   'P 1'
#
loop_
_entity.id
_entity.type
_entity.pdbx_description
1 polymer ?
#
loop_
_entity_poly.entity_id
_entity_poly.type
_entity_poly.pdbx_seq_one_letter_code
_entity_poly.pdbx_strand_id
1 'polypeptide(L)'
;MPRSPKTEAERLRDAAAALAYLKDAPMHLVFTGPVGAGKTSIASGTAVLLARLGKRVLLVSMDPDMNLAELFNEPIGSSVTPIQSVPGLSALELNPRKTADLYRKKVLRPMKGFLSETTFAAITEQLFGTDTEEIACFDRFTALRTDPGIEGPFDHVILDTAPSAHTIRYLGIPAAWNQFFERRPDGQASIALTAGLGQSRALYDETLRTLKDPQSTRLILTATLSRGQIRETARLAEEYSDAGLRNLSLVLNAEMEKASGEEGTLDAAVFRRQRQVLRSLPKALSALPRTVLPLQSRRAAGADALQGIFRWGTRPPEPKPTAWYPSTKTLATLVRELHDAGPGLILLVGKRSVGKTTLAAAIALRLAALGGDVHLVTTDPAALKAFGIRDTVPGLEVTAVDPRKETGRYRVLMLRTAGRTMKEDEKALLEEDLRGPWAEETAVFYAVSRYFREAETRFLVMDTAPEGHTLLLIDAADTYHRAAANRLGIERTFRTPLEFLQEPALTRAIFVTRAEPSALRETKFLKDDLRRAGIAPWAYIVNGSLAAAGPMSPILKTWAAAEEPLFTRVAANTRRYAVVPLESEKPIGAEQLLKLTEAEEPDKPEG
;
A
#
# COMPACT_ATOMS: atom_id res chain seq x y z
N MET A 1 -24.90 37.54 26.85
CA MET A 1 -24.62 38.28 25.61
C MET A 1 -24.14 37.27 24.58
N PRO A 2 -24.71 37.16 23.37
CA PRO A 2 -24.18 36.30 22.32
C PRO A 2 -22.79 36.81 21.94
N ARG A 3 -21.79 35.91 21.91
CA ARG A 3 -20.42 36.24 21.45
C ARG A 3 -20.50 36.71 20.02
N SER A 4 -19.85 37.82 19.69
CA SER A 4 -19.70 38.28 18.33
C SER A 4 -19.16 37.16 17.42
N PRO A 5 -19.62 37.03 16.17
CA PRO A 5 -19.12 35.99 15.27
C PRO A 5 -17.61 36.17 15.10
N LYS A 6 -16.85 35.07 15.32
CA LYS A 6 -15.39 35.07 15.15
C LYS A 6 -14.99 35.48 13.74
N THR A 7 -13.95 36.29 13.64
CA THR A 7 -13.33 36.66 12.37
C THR A 7 -12.72 35.42 11.70
N GLU A 8 -12.47 35.49 10.40
CA GLU A 8 -11.83 34.39 9.65
C GLU A 8 -10.44 34.07 10.22
N ALA A 9 -9.66 35.11 10.53
CA ALA A 9 -8.33 34.95 11.16
C ALA A 9 -8.37 34.24 12.50
N GLU A 10 -9.38 34.52 13.34
CA GLU A 10 -9.59 33.84 14.63
C GLU A 10 -9.96 32.37 14.43
N ARG A 11 -10.81 32.07 13.43
CA ARG A 11 -11.18 30.67 13.10
C ARG A 11 -9.98 29.87 12.60
N LEU A 12 -9.09 30.48 11.80
CA LEU A 12 -7.87 29.84 11.31
C LEU A 12 -6.90 29.52 12.45
N ARG A 13 -6.70 30.48 13.38
CA ARG A 13 -5.85 30.29 14.57
C ARG A 13 -6.41 29.19 15.49
N ASP A 14 -7.70 29.16 15.71
CA ASP A 14 -8.36 28.12 16.51
C ASP A 14 -8.20 26.75 15.85
N ALA A 15 -8.37 26.67 14.53
CA ALA A 15 -8.15 25.43 13.78
C ALA A 15 -6.70 24.94 13.91
N ALA A 16 -5.72 25.83 13.75
CA ALA A 16 -4.31 25.48 13.91
C ALA A 16 -3.97 25.04 15.33
N ALA A 17 -4.51 25.73 16.35
CA ALA A 17 -4.30 25.40 17.75
C ALA A 17 -4.89 24.03 18.15
N ALA A 18 -5.94 23.57 17.46
CA ALA A 18 -6.54 22.25 17.65
C ALA A 18 -5.68 21.10 17.06
N LEU A 19 -4.72 21.41 16.18
CA LEU A 19 -3.87 20.42 15.54
C LEU A 19 -2.58 20.24 16.35
N ALA A 20 -2.53 19.17 17.15
CA ALA A 20 -1.40 18.90 18.05
C ALA A 20 -0.04 18.89 17.33
N TYR A 21 -0.02 18.45 16.05
CA TYR A 21 1.19 18.41 15.25
C TYR A 21 1.65 19.79 14.71
N LEU A 22 0.86 20.84 14.84
CA LEU A 22 1.24 22.22 14.51
C LEU A 22 1.76 23.00 15.71
N LYS A 23 1.64 22.48 16.93
CA LYS A 23 2.24 23.10 18.11
C LYS A 23 3.77 23.06 17.98
N ASP A 24 4.40 24.23 17.99
CA ASP A 24 5.85 24.38 17.81
C ASP A 24 6.35 23.62 16.56
N ALA A 25 5.65 23.82 15.42
CA ALA A 25 5.92 23.09 14.19
C ALA A 25 7.30 23.44 13.62
N PRO A 26 8.15 22.43 13.35
CA PRO A 26 9.42 22.65 12.71
C PRO A 26 9.25 22.99 11.22
N MET A 27 10.37 23.29 10.53
CA MET A 27 10.34 23.62 9.11
C MET A 27 9.78 22.46 8.25
N HIS A 28 10.17 21.22 8.53
CA HIS A 28 9.73 20.05 7.73
C HIS A 28 8.62 19.29 8.45
N LEU A 29 7.47 19.15 7.77
CA LEU A 29 6.32 18.35 8.20
C LEU A 29 6.14 17.20 7.20
N VAL A 30 6.40 15.98 7.64
CA VAL A 30 6.37 14.78 6.77
C VAL A 30 5.14 13.94 7.11
N PHE A 31 4.20 13.84 6.20
CA PHE A 31 2.98 13.03 6.36
C PHE A 31 3.20 11.62 5.84
N THR A 32 2.92 10.61 6.65
CA THR A 32 3.07 9.20 6.29
C THR A 32 1.97 8.35 6.93
N GLY A 33 1.83 7.12 6.50
CA GLY A 33 0.81 6.19 7.02
C GLY A 33 0.23 5.28 5.93
N PRO A 34 -0.68 4.38 6.29
CA PRO A 34 -1.30 3.44 5.36
C PRO A 34 -2.03 4.10 4.19
N VAL A 35 -2.23 3.33 3.12
CA VAL A 35 -3.06 3.76 1.97
C VAL A 35 -4.49 4.05 2.43
N GLY A 36 -5.09 5.10 1.88
CA GLY A 36 -6.46 5.51 2.24
C GLY A 36 -6.58 6.20 3.60
N ALA A 37 -5.48 6.48 4.31
CA ALA A 37 -5.51 7.22 5.58
C ALA A 37 -5.84 8.70 5.44
N GLY A 38 -5.76 9.26 4.22
CA GLY A 38 -6.03 10.66 3.93
C GLY A 38 -4.82 11.59 4.03
N LYS A 39 -3.60 11.03 3.93
CA LYS A 39 -2.33 11.77 4.01
C LYS A 39 -2.32 13.04 3.16
N THR A 40 -2.51 12.88 1.85
CA THR A 40 -2.45 13.99 0.88
C THR A 40 -3.47 15.07 1.16
N SER A 41 -4.71 14.69 1.51
CA SER A 41 -5.75 15.66 1.87
C SER A 41 -5.38 16.45 3.13
N ILE A 42 -4.82 15.77 4.15
CA ILE A 42 -4.43 16.41 5.42
C ILE A 42 -3.17 17.26 5.22
N ALA A 43 -2.17 16.78 4.48
CA ALA A 43 -0.98 17.55 4.11
C ALA A 43 -1.35 18.82 3.34
N SER A 44 -2.20 18.68 2.30
CA SER A 44 -2.68 19.81 1.51
C SER A 44 -3.53 20.79 2.31
N GLY A 45 -4.45 20.29 3.16
CA GLY A 45 -5.22 21.12 4.06
C GLY A 45 -4.35 21.88 5.07
N THR A 46 -3.30 21.23 5.58
CA THR A 46 -2.31 21.85 6.47
C THR A 46 -1.53 22.95 5.74
N ALA A 47 -1.13 22.70 4.49
CA ALA A 47 -0.46 23.68 3.65
C ALA A 47 -1.32 24.92 3.42
N VAL A 48 -2.60 24.72 3.07
CA VAL A 48 -3.58 25.81 2.90
C VAL A 48 -3.75 26.60 4.20
N LEU A 49 -3.90 25.90 5.35
CA LEU A 49 -4.09 26.52 6.65
C LEU A 49 -2.88 27.40 7.03
N LEU A 50 -1.67 26.90 6.89
CA LEU A 50 -0.45 27.63 7.22
C LEU A 50 -0.25 28.83 6.28
N ALA A 51 -0.50 28.68 4.99
CA ALA A 51 -0.41 29.78 4.02
C ALA A 51 -1.42 30.89 4.33
N ARG A 52 -2.66 30.53 4.66
CA ARG A 52 -3.70 31.52 5.09
C ARG A 52 -3.39 32.17 6.44
N LEU A 53 -2.53 31.57 7.26
CA LEU A 53 -1.95 32.21 8.46
C LEU A 53 -0.75 33.10 8.17
N GLY A 54 -0.44 33.34 6.89
CA GLY A 54 0.63 34.23 6.43
C GLY A 54 2.00 33.59 6.34
N LYS A 55 2.09 32.24 6.40
CA LYS A 55 3.35 31.50 6.20
C LYS A 55 3.59 31.24 4.72
N ARG A 56 4.88 31.22 4.33
CA ARG A 56 5.30 30.74 3.00
C ARG A 56 5.50 29.25 3.08
N VAL A 57 4.72 28.49 2.30
CA VAL A 57 4.65 27.03 2.39
C VAL A 57 4.97 26.39 1.04
N LEU A 58 5.81 25.36 1.06
CA LEU A 58 6.03 24.46 -0.06
C LEU A 58 5.38 23.10 0.24
N LEU A 59 4.46 22.67 -0.63
CA LEU A 59 3.88 21.33 -0.60
C LEU A 59 4.54 20.47 -1.68
N VAL A 60 5.14 19.35 -1.27
CA VAL A 60 5.75 18.36 -2.16
C VAL A 60 5.00 17.06 -2.05
N SER A 61 4.35 16.61 -3.11
CA SER A 61 3.75 15.29 -3.16
C SER A 61 4.63 14.30 -3.91
N MET A 62 4.82 13.13 -3.29
CA MET A 62 5.49 11.96 -3.86
C MET A 62 4.55 10.75 -3.90
N ASP A 63 3.25 10.97 -3.64
CA ASP A 63 2.24 9.91 -3.65
C ASP A 63 1.80 9.62 -5.10
N PRO A 64 2.04 8.41 -5.64
CA PRO A 64 1.66 8.07 -7.01
C PRO A 64 0.15 8.05 -7.24
N ASP A 65 -0.62 7.95 -6.16
CA ASP A 65 -2.06 7.71 -6.20
C ASP A 65 -2.90 9.00 -6.14
N MET A 66 -2.27 10.13 -5.82
CA MET A 66 -2.96 11.41 -5.69
C MET A 66 -2.40 12.43 -6.68
N ASN A 67 -3.32 13.18 -7.28
CA ASN A 67 -2.99 14.26 -8.19
C ASN A 67 -3.31 15.59 -7.49
N LEU A 68 -2.26 16.35 -7.15
CA LEU A 68 -2.42 17.67 -6.54
C LEU A 68 -3.16 18.64 -7.46
N ALA A 69 -2.97 18.52 -8.78
CA ALA A 69 -3.68 19.36 -9.75
C ALA A 69 -5.20 19.15 -9.68
N GLU A 70 -5.66 17.89 -9.51
CA GLU A 70 -7.08 17.60 -9.27
C GLU A 70 -7.55 18.10 -7.91
N LEU A 71 -6.69 18.01 -6.89
CA LEU A 71 -7.03 18.39 -5.52
C LEU A 71 -7.19 19.91 -5.36
N PHE A 72 -6.33 20.70 -6.04
CA PHE A 72 -6.40 22.16 -6.01
C PHE A 72 -7.23 22.75 -7.15
N ASN A 73 -7.63 21.97 -8.15
CA ASN A 73 -8.25 22.42 -9.40
C ASN A 73 -7.34 23.41 -10.17
N GLU A 74 -6.03 23.23 -10.07
CA GLU A 74 -5.01 24.08 -10.72
C GLU A 74 -3.91 23.20 -11.32
N PRO A 75 -3.26 23.62 -12.42
CA PRO A 75 -2.18 22.87 -13.03
C PRO A 75 -0.95 22.86 -12.10
N ILE A 76 -0.53 21.68 -11.64
CA ILE A 76 0.66 21.46 -10.83
C ILE A 76 1.51 20.41 -11.52
N GLY A 77 2.80 20.67 -11.67
CA GLY A 77 3.76 19.77 -12.31
C GLY A 77 4.96 19.43 -11.42
N SER A 78 6.03 18.97 -12.05
CA SER A 78 7.27 18.58 -11.38
C SER A 78 8.23 19.73 -11.06
N SER A 79 7.80 20.97 -11.25
CA SER A 79 8.48 22.20 -10.85
C SER A 79 7.67 22.93 -9.80
N VAL A 80 8.33 23.73 -8.95
CA VAL A 80 7.67 24.54 -7.93
C VAL A 80 6.72 25.52 -8.61
N THR A 81 5.43 25.39 -8.35
CA THR A 81 4.35 26.17 -8.97
C THR A 81 3.56 26.90 -7.87
N PRO A 82 3.44 28.23 -7.90
CA PRO A 82 2.57 28.98 -6.99
C PRO A 82 1.10 28.58 -7.19
N ILE A 83 0.37 28.37 -6.10
CA ILE A 83 -1.07 28.08 -6.10
C ILE A 83 -1.82 29.40 -6.10
N GLN A 84 -2.51 29.70 -7.19
CA GLN A 84 -3.16 31.00 -7.40
C GLN A 84 -4.30 31.26 -6.39
N SER A 85 -5.04 30.21 -6.03
CA SER A 85 -6.14 30.29 -5.06
C SER A 85 -5.67 30.44 -3.61
N VAL A 86 -4.35 30.28 -3.31
CA VAL A 86 -3.80 30.32 -1.95
C VAL A 86 -2.47 31.09 -1.94
N PRO A 87 -2.50 32.43 -1.79
CA PRO A 87 -1.28 33.23 -1.68
C PRO A 87 -0.34 32.70 -0.58
N GLY A 88 0.95 32.59 -0.89
CA GLY A 88 1.96 32.04 0.01
C GLY A 88 2.15 30.52 -0.06
N LEU A 89 1.32 29.79 -0.81
CA LEU A 89 1.47 28.38 -1.08
C LEU A 89 2.09 28.14 -2.46
N SER A 90 3.13 27.33 -2.49
CA SER A 90 3.66 26.73 -3.73
C SER A 90 3.59 25.21 -3.61
N ALA A 91 3.38 24.53 -4.73
CA ALA A 91 3.33 23.07 -4.75
C ALA A 91 4.13 22.48 -5.92
N LEU A 92 4.58 21.26 -5.76
CA LEU A 92 5.11 20.42 -6.83
C LEU A 92 4.70 18.96 -6.62
N GLU A 93 4.57 18.23 -7.73
CA GLU A 93 4.23 16.82 -7.76
C GLU A 93 5.34 16.03 -8.45
N LEU A 94 5.97 15.13 -7.72
CA LEU A 94 6.96 14.20 -8.26
C LEU A 94 6.23 12.95 -8.74
N ASN A 95 6.25 12.72 -10.05
CA ASN A 95 5.72 11.47 -10.60
C ASN A 95 6.72 10.34 -10.34
N PRO A 96 6.43 9.34 -9.48
CA PRO A 96 7.39 8.33 -9.07
C PRO A 96 7.98 7.55 -10.25
N ARG A 97 7.15 7.16 -11.22
CA ARG A 97 7.60 6.40 -12.39
C ARG A 97 8.56 7.19 -13.27
N LYS A 98 8.21 8.44 -13.61
CA LYS A 98 9.10 9.30 -14.41
C LYS A 98 10.41 9.57 -13.67
N THR A 99 10.32 9.76 -12.36
CA THR A 99 11.48 10.00 -11.51
C THR A 99 12.36 8.73 -11.44
N ALA A 100 11.75 7.54 -11.31
CA ALA A 100 12.45 6.27 -11.36
C ALA A 100 13.10 6.00 -12.74
N ASP A 101 12.45 6.37 -13.85
CA ASP A 101 13.06 6.26 -15.19
C ASP A 101 14.32 7.12 -15.33
N LEU A 102 14.30 8.32 -14.79
CA LEU A 102 15.47 9.21 -14.78
C LEU A 102 16.57 8.64 -13.85
N TYR A 103 16.19 8.14 -12.71
CA TYR A 103 17.10 7.52 -11.75
C TYR A 103 17.75 6.25 -12.33
N ARG A 104 16.96 5.36 -12.95
CA ARG A 104 17.49 4.19 -13.67
C ARG A 104 18.51 4.56 -14.74
N LYS A 105 18.22 5.56 -15.56
CA LYS A 105 19.16 6.06 -16.56
C LYS A 105 20.45 6.61 -15.92
N LYS A 106 20.32 7.33 -14.80
CA LYS A 106 21.46 7.85 -14.02
C LYS A 106 22.36 6.72 -13.50
N VAL A 107 21.74 5.64 -12.96
CA VAL A 107 22.44 4.49 -12.37
C VAL A 107 23.03 3.56 -13.44
N LEU A 108 22.25 3.22 -14.49
CA LEU A 108 22.65 2.24 -15.50
C LEU A 108 23.66 2.79 -16.53
N ARG A 109 23.61 4.09 -16.82
CA ARG A 109 24.49 4.70 -17.85
C ARG A 109 25.98 4.46 -17.59
N PRO A 110 26.53 4.61 -16.37
CA PRO A 110 27.93 4.31 -16.09
C PRO A 110 28.29 2.83 -16.15
N MET A 111 27.29 1.94 -15.98
CA MET A 111 27.51 0.47 -15.94
C MET A 111 27.50 -0.17 -17.32
N LYS A 112 26.96 0.52 -18.32
CA LYS A 112 26.82 0.00 -19.67
C LYS A 112 28.18 -0.22 -20.32
N GLY A 113 28.48 -1.48 -20.72
CA GLY A 113 29.75 -1.87 -21.34
C GLY A 113 30.83 -2.32 -20.36
N PHE A 114 30.60 -2.21 -19.03
CA PHE A 114 31.55 -2.69 -18.02
C PHE A 114 31.10 -4.02 -17.37
N LEU A 115 29.83 -4.35 -17.47
CA LEU A 115 29.24 -5.56 -16.90
C LEU A 115 28.88 -6.56 -18.00
N SER A 116 28.80 -7.86 -17.66
CA SER A 116 28.24 -8.87 -18.55
C SER A 116 26.77 -8.55 -18.86
N GLU A 117 26.28 -8.95 -20.03
CA GLU A 117 24.87 -8.72 -20.42
C GLU A 117 23.88 -9.31 -19.39
N THR A 118 24.20 -10.48 -18.85
CA THR A 118 23.38 -11.14 -17.82
C THR A 118 23.33 -10.36 -16.51
N THR A 119 24.48 -9.87 -16.04
CA THR A 119 24.56 -9.03 -14.81
C THR A 119 23.86 -7.68 -15.02
N PHE A 120 24.04 -7.07 -16.20
CA PHE A 120 23.38 -5.81 -16.53
C PHE A 120 21.86 -5.95 -16.59
N ALA A 121 21.36 -7.06 -17.18
CA ALA A 121 19.92 -7.36 -17.23
C ALA A 121 19.33 -7.58 -15.83
N ALA A 122 20.02 -8.35 -14.98
CA ALA A 122 19.59 -8.58 -13.59
C ALA A 122 19.51 -7.29 -12.77
N ILE A 123 20.53 -6.42 -12.84
CA ILE A 123 20.53 -5.11 -12.18
C ILE A 123 19.41 -4.22 -12.74
N THR A 124 19.21 -4.26 -14.07
CA THR A 124 18.14 -3.47 -14.70
C THR A 124 16.77 -3.90 -14.18
N GLU A 125 16.52 -5.22 -14.06
CA GLU A 125 15.24 -5.72 -13.55
C GLU A 125 15.05 -5.39 -12.07
N GLN A 126 16.09 -5.47 -11.23
CA GLN A 126 16.03 -5.02 -9.82
C GLN A 126 15.59 -3.56 -9.69
N LEU A 127 15.98 -2.70 -10.63
CA LEU A 127 15.61 -1.29 -10.65
C LEU A 127 14.17 -1.03 -11.16
N PHE A 128 13.38 -2.05 -11.50
CA PHE A 128 11.96 -1.91 -11.86
C PHE A 128 10.98 -2.05 -10.69
N GLY A 129 11.45 -2.42 -9.50
CA GLY A 129 10.62 -2.52 -8.28
C GLY A 129 10.04 -1.18 -7.81
N THR A 130 8.95 -1.26 -7.05
CA THR A 130 8.31 -0.10 -6.39
C THR A 130 9.29 0.64 -5.48
N ASP A 131 10.22 -0.08 -4.90
CA ASP A 131 11.29 0.46 -4.06
C ASP A 131 12.15 1.49 -4.80
N THR A 132 12.44 1.25 -6.07
CA THR A 132 13.18 2.21 -6.91
C THR A 132 12.39 3.50 -7.15
N GLU A 133 11.06 3.43 -7.26
CA GLU A 133 10.21 4.61 -7.38
C GLU A 133 10.33 5.50 -6.14
N GLU A 134 10.32 4.90 -4.95
CA GLU A 134 10.47 5.62 -3.68
C GLU A 134 11.88 6.21 -3.51
N ILE A 135 12.93 5.43 -3.80
CA ILE A 135 14.33 5.90 -3.76
C ILE A 135 14.52 7.06 -4.73
N ALA A 136 14.00 6.95 -5.94
CA ALA A 136 14.12 7.99 -6.95
C ALA A 136 13.42 9.29 -6.55
N CYS A 137 12.23 9.20 -5.96
CA CYS A 137 11.51 10.35 -5.41
C CYS A 137 12.30 10.99 -4.26
N PHE A 138 12.90 10.18 -3.40
CA PHE A 138 13.74 10.66 -2.31
C PHE A 138 15.03 11.31 -2.82
N ASP A 139 15.72 10.71 -3.81
CA ASP A 139 16.90 11.31 -4.49
C ASP A 139 16.53 12.69 -5.07
N ARG A 140 15.39 12.79 -5.73
CA ARG A 140 14.90 14.06 -6.27
C ARG A 140 14.58 15.08 -5.19
N PHE A 141 13.90 14.66 -4.12
CA PHE A 141 13.62 15.51 -2.97
C PHE A 141 14.92 16.03 -2.33
N THR A 142 15.88 15.15 -2.15
CA THR A 142 17.20 15.51 -1.60
C THR A 142 17.91 16.55 -2.49
N ALA A 143 17.83 16.39 -3.82
CA ALA A 143 18.38 17.36 -4.77
C ALA A 143 17.65 18.71 -4.73
N LEU A 144 16.34 18.73 -4.48
CA LEU A 144 15.56 19.97 -4.35
C LEU A 144 15.99 20.78 -3.11
N ARG A 145 16.47 20.13 -2.04
CA ARG A 145 16.94 20.80 -0.82
C ARG A 145 18.19 21.65 -1.04
N THR A 146 19.00 21.30 -2.02
CA THR A 146 20.23 22.05 -2.37
C THR A 146 20.00 23.15 -3.39
N ASP A 147 18.79 23.28 -3.90
CA ASP A 147 18.39 24.37 -4.78
C ASP A 147 18.13 25.65 -3.94
N PRO A 148 18.98 26.69 -4.02
CA PRO A 148 18.83 27.92 -3.23
C PRO A 148 17.46 28.61 -3.44
N GLY A 149 16.82 28.38 -4.60
CA GLY A 149 15.48 28.90 -4.90
C GLY A 149 14.37 28.22 -4.12
N ILE A 150 14.61 27.04 -3.56
CA ILE A 150 13.59 26.22 -2.91
C ILE A 150 13.65 26.31 -1.38
N GLU A 151 14.82 26.30 -0.76
CA GLU A 151 14.93 26.35 0.71
C GLU A 151 14.89 27.76 1.30
N GLY A 152 15.37 28.77 0.59
CA GLY A 152 15.50 30.13 1.11
C GLY A 152 14.19 30.87 1.41
N PRO A 153 13.09 30.71 0.65
CA PRO A 153 11.89 31.52 0.85
C PRO A 153 10.80 30.89 1.71
N PHE A 154 10.86 29.61 2.14
CA PHE A 154 9.75 28.92 2.80
C PHE A 154 9.90 28.84 4.34
N ASP A 155 8.81 29.10 5.05
CA ASP A 155 8.72 28.92 6.50
C ASP A 155 8.46 27.44 6.85
N HIS A 156 7.72 26.73 5.98
CA HIS A 156 7.43 25.31 6.12
C HIS A 156 7.53 24.58 4.77
N VAL A 157 8.10 23.36 4.83
CA VAL A 157 8.10 22.39 3.73
C VAL A 157 7.28 21.19 4.18
N ILE A 158 6.19 20.94 3.47
CA ILE A 158 5.27 19.81 3.76
C ILE A 158 5.51 18.72 2.73
N LEU A 159 5.84 17.53 3.22
CA LEU A 159 6.06 16.36 2.40
C LEU A 159 4.88 15.41 2.53
N ASP A 160 4.19 15.15 1.42
CA ASP A 160 3.23 14.07 1.28
C ASP A 160 3.96 12.86 0.70
N THR A 161 4.32 11.91 1.55
CA THR A 161 5.13 10.75 1.19
C THR A 161 4.27 9.54 0.89
N ALA A 162 4.78 8.66 0.00
CA ALA A 162 4.18 7.35 -0.20
C ALA A 162 4.21 6.49 1.09
N PRO A 163 3.24 5.60 1.27
CA PRO A 163 2.96 4.94 2.57
C PRO A 163 3.91 3.79 2.92
N SER A 164 5.17 3.78 2.54
CA SER A 164 5.97 2.59 2.80
C SER A 164 6.92 2.71 3.98
N ALA A 165 6.99 1.65 4.76
CA ALA A 165 8.01 1.45 5.79
C ALA A 165 9.42 1.27 5.20
N HIS A 166 9.50 1.08 3.88
CA HIS A 166 10.73 0.81 3.16
C HIS A 166 11.57 2.07 2.98
N THR A 167 10.94 3.26 2.88
CA THR A 167 11.66 4.53 2.69
C THR A 167 12.79 4.71 3.72
N ILE A 168 12.57 4.28 4.98
CA ILE A 168 13.59 4.40 6.02
C ILE A 168 14.71 3.39 5.86
N ARG A 169 14.41 2.17 5.46
CA ARG A 169 15.42 1.16 5.15
C ARG A 169 16.31 1.64 4.00
N TYR A 170 15.72 2.25 2.98
CA TYR A 170 16.45 2.82 1.84
C TYR A 170 17.27 4.06 2.19
N LEU A 171 16.90 4.80 3.22
CA LEU A 171 17.77 5.87 3.75
C LEU A 171 19.11 5.31 4.25
N GLY A 172 19.19 4.03 4.60
CA GLY A 172 20.44 3.33 4.96
C GLY A 172 21.19 2.67 3.79
N ILE A 173 20.51 2.44 2.63
CA ILE A 173 21.11 1.78 1.46
C ILE A 173 22.34 2.54 0.92
N PRO A 174 22.35 3.88 0.80
CA PRO A 174 23.56 4.59 0.39
C PRO A 174 24.79 4.26 1.23
N ALA A 175 24.62 4.03 2.52
CA ALA A 175 25.72 3.63 3.41
C ALA A 175 26.19 2.19 3.15
N ALA A 176 25.27 1.26 2.89
CA ALA A 176 25.59 -0.12 2.55
C ALA A 176 26.28 -0.23 1.17
N TRP A 177 25.79 0.52 0.16
CA TRP A 177 26.43 0.61 -1.15
C TRP A 177 27.82 1.22 -1.09
N ASN A 178 28.04 2.21 -0.19
CA ASN A 178 29.34 2.81 0.00
C ASN A 178 30.35 1.83 0.63
N GLN A 179 29.93 1.00 1.58
CA GLN A 179 30.79 -0.07 2.13
C GLN A 179 31.16 -1.10 1.07
N PHE A 180 30.25 -1.38 0.12
CA PHE A 180 30.51 -2.24 -1.03
C PHE A 180 31.61 -1.69 -1.92
N PHE A 181 31.58 -0.39 -2.23
CA PHE A 181 32.56 0.25 -3.11
C PHE A 181 33.90 0.56 -2.40
N GLU A 182 33.89 0.84 -1.11
CA GLU A 182 35.11 1.07 -0.32
C GLU A 182 35.97 -0.20 -0.12
N ARG A 183 35.34 -1.39 -0.18
CA ARG A 183 36.01 -2.69 0.02
C ARG A 183 36.59 -3.33 -1.25
N ARG A 184 36.45 -2.72 -2.42
CA ARG A 184 37.05 -3.21 -3.68
C ARG A 184 38.27 -2.36 -4.07
N PRO A 185 39.51 -2.87 -3.86
CA PRO A 185 40.74 -2.15 -4.23
C PRO A 185 41.01 -2.11 -5.74
N ASP A 186 40.34 -2.90 -6.56
CA ASP A 186 40.63 -3.12 -7.99
C ASP A 186 40.02 -2.08 -8.95
N GLY A 187 39.80 -0.98 -8.51
CA GLY A 187 39.97 0.44 -8.88
C GLY A 187 39.33 1.00 -10.13
N GLN A 188 38.99 0.33 -11.21
CA GLN A 188 38.56 1.03 -12.44
C GLN A 188 37.03 1.16 -12.62
N ALA A 189 36.22 0.23 -12.17
CA ALA A 189 34.75 0.36 -12.18
C ALA A 189 34.22 1.22 -11.01
N SER A 190 35.00 1.28 -9.92
CA SER A 190 34.62 2.02 -8.71
C SER A 190 34.71 3.55 -8.88
N ILE A 191 35.61 4.07 -9.71
CA ILE A 191 35.83 5.53 -9.87
C ILE A 191 34.66 6.20 -10.58
N ALA A 192 34.07 5.58 -11.60
CA ALA A 192 32.93 6.17 -12.33
C ALA A 192 31.63 6.12 -11.52
N LEU A 193 31.41 5.05 -10.74
CA LEU A 193 30.29 4.90 -9.81
C LEU A 193 30.44 5.80 -8.58
N THR A 194 31.66 5.86 -7.99
CA THR A 194 31.92 6.70 -6.81
C THR A 194 31.94 8.20 -7.13
N ALA A 195 32.35 8.62 -8.32
CA ALA A 195 32.32 10.03 -8.70
C ALA A 195 30.89 10.57 -8.85
N GLY A 196 29.94 9.77 -9.36
CA GLY A 196 28.54 10.14 -9.44
C GLY A 196 27.78 10.03 -8.11
N LEU A 197 28.16 9.08 -7.25
CA LEU A 197 27.54 8.84 -5.94
C LEU A 197 28.20 9.67 -4.82
N GLY A 198 29.45 10.05 -4.96
CA GLY A 198 30.20 10.79 -3.93
C GLY A 198 29.61 12.19 -3.65
N GLN A 199 29.13 12.90 -4.66
CA GLN A 199 28.41 14.16 -4.48
C GLN A 199 27.03 13.95 -3.84
N SER A 200 26.39 12.84 -4.14
CA SER A 200 25.08 12.48 -3.54
C SER A 200 25.22 12.06 -2.06
N ARG A 201 26.35 11.50 -1.63
CA ARG A 201 26.55 10.99 -0.26
C ARG A 201 26.41 12.07 0.81
N ALA A 202 27.16 13.17 0.69
CA ALA A 202 27.09 14.27 1.66
C ALA A 202 25.67 14.81 1.78
N LEU A 203 24.95 14.88 0.65
CA LEU A 203 23.58 15.35 0.57
C LEU A 203 22.58 14.38 1.21
N TYR A 204 22.76 13.08 1.00
CA TYR A 204 21.95 12.05 1.67
C TYR A 204 22.19 12.05 3.19
N ASP A 205 23.44 12.12 3.63
CA ASP A 205 23.80 12.16 5.06
C ASP A 205 23.26 13.43 5.74
N GLU A 206 23.26 14.55 5.05
CA GLU A 206 22.67 15.79 5.54
C GLU A 206 21.13 15.69 5.62
N THR A 207 20.48 15.13 4.59
CA THR A 207 19.03 14.91 4.60
C THR A 207 18.64 13.97 5.73
N LEU A 208 19.37 12.88 5.95
CA LEU A 208 19.14 11.96 7.06
C LEU A 208 19.30 12.65 8.42
N ARG A 209 20.32 13.48 8.59
CA ARG A 209 20.52 14.26 9.82
C ARG A 209 19.35 15.20 10.06
N THR A 210 18.89 15.93 9.03
CA THR A 210 17.75 16.83 9.12
C THR A 210 16.44 16.07 9.47
N LEU A 211 16.20 14.90 8.84
CA LEU A 211 15.03 14.09 9.15
C LEU A 211 15.03 13.53 10.58
N LYS A 212 16.22 13.22 11.13
CA LYS A 212 16.39 12.72 12.49
C LYS A 212 16.41 13.82 13.55
N ASP A 213 16.66 15.06 13.16
CA ASP A 213 16.65 16.19 14.07
C ASP A 213 15.22 16.60 14.43
N PRO A 214 14.79 16.44 15.69
CA PRO A 214 13.44 16.77 16.12
C PRO A 214 13.12 18.27 16.08
N GLN A 215 14.13 19.15 15.99
CA GLN A 215 13.94 20.59 15.83
C GLN A 215 13.69 20.98 14.38
N SER A 216 14.16 20.17 13.43
CA SER A 216 14.04 20.43 12.00
C SER A 216 12.89 19.69 11.35
N THR A 217 12.49 18.51 11.86
CA THR A 217 11.50 17.63 11.23
C THR A 217 10.52 17.04 12.24
N ARG A 218 9.25 16.98 11.83
CA ARG A 218 8.18 16.21 12.49
C ARG A 218 7.53 15.26 11.51
N LEU A 219 7.46 13.97 11.89
CA LEU A 219 6.67 12.97 11.18
C LEU A 219 5.25 12.93 11.72
N ILE A 220 4.28 13.02 10.83
CA ILE A 220 2.86 12.96 11.12
C ILE A 220 2.32 11.62 10.59
N LEU A 221 2.12 10.68 11.50
CA LEU A 221 1.53 9.38 11.22
C LEU A 221 0.02 9.54 11.07
N THR A 222 -0.51 9.18 9.91
CA THR A 222 -1.93 9.33 9.60
C THR A 222 -2.59 7.96 9.51
N ALA A 223 -3.74 7.77 10.17
CA ALA A 223 -4.54 6.56 10.10
C ALA A 223 -6.02 6.86 10.17
N THR A 224 -6.87 6.05 9.55
CA THR A 224 -8.30 6.00 9.88
C THR A 224 -8.52 5.15 11.13
N LEU A 225 -9.69 5.28 11.75
CA LEU A 225 -10.09 4.51 12.94
C LEU A 225 -10.48 3.06 12.60
N SER A 226 -9.66 2.37 11.80
CA SER A 226 -9.78 0.95 11.51
C SER A 226 -8.66 0.15 12.18
N ARG A 227 -8.97 -1.04 12.70
CA ARG A 227 -7.99 -1.90 13.38
C ARG A 227 -6.78 -2.24 12.50
N GLY A 228 -7.00 -2.42 11.18
CA GLY A 228 -5.95 -2.72 10.21
C GLY A 228 -4.95 -1.58 10.09
N GLN A 229 -5.46 -0.37 9.81
CA GLN A 229 -4.61 0.81 9.67
C GLN A 229 -3.90 1.18 10.98
N ILE A 230 -4.58 1.09 12.12
CA ILE A 230 -3.97 1.36 13.43
C ILE A 230 -2.80 0.41 13.71
N ARG A 231 -2.94 -0.88 13.40
CA ARG A 231 -1.87 -1.87 13.58
C ARG A 231 -0.69 -1.59 12.66
N GLU A 232 -0.96 -1.28 11.40
CA GLU A 232 0.07 -0.91 10.43
C GLU A 232 0.78 0.39 10.83
N THR A 233 0.04 1.40 11.27
CA THR A 233 0.60 2.67 11.74
C THR A 233 1.44 2.48 13.01
N ALA A 234 1.05 1.58 13.91
CA ALA A 234 1.85 1.25 15.09
C ALA A 234 3.20 0.62 14.70
N ARG A 235 3.19 -0.30 13.72
CA ARG A 235 4.41 -0.88 13.17
C ARG A 235 5.30 0.19 12.53
N LEU A 236 4.72 1.10 11.74
CA LEU A 236 5.46 2.23 11.18
C LEU A 236 6.08 3.11 12.26
N ALA A 237 5.34 3.41 13.34
CA ALA A 237 5.87 4.20 14.46
C ALA A 237 7.09 3.54 15.12
N GLU A 238 7.07 2.22 15.31
CA GLU A 238 8.19 1.44 15.84
C GLU A 238 9.38 1.48 14.87
N GLU A 239 9.16 1.21 13.57
CA GLU A 239 10.21 1.26 12.55
C GLU A 239 10.85 2.65 12.42
N TYR A 240 10.08 3.73 12.50
CA TYR A 240 10.60 5.11 12.49
C TYR A 240 11.41 5.41 13.76
N SER A 241 10.92 4.97 14.91
CA SER A 241 11.63 5.13 16.18
C SER A 241 12.96 4.38 16.19
N ASP A 242 13.00 3.15 15.66
CA ASP A 242 14.20 2.32 15.52
C ASP A 242 15.20 2.92 14.53
N ALA A 243 14.71 3.65 13.51
CA ALA A 243 15.52 4.41 12.58
C ALA A 243 16.05 5.74 13.17
N GLY A 244 15.68 6.08 14.41
CA GLY A 244 16.13 7.27 15.11
C GLY A 244 15.29 8.53 14.90
N LEU A 245 14.10 8.41 14.25
CA LEU A 245 13.17 9.51 14.11
C LEU A 245 12.27 9.60 15.35
N ARG A 246 12.43 10.63 16.15
CA ARG A 246 11.80 10.71 17.49
C ARG A 246 10.67 11.72 17.61
N ASN A 247 10.57 12.69 16.70
CA ASN A 247 9.51 13.70 16.72
C ASN A 247 8.31 13.22 15.91
N LEU A 248 7.52 12.31 16.51
CA LEU A 248 6.35 11.70 15.92
C LEU A 248 5.06 12.37 16.46
N SER A 249 4.06 12.50 15.60
CA SER A 249 2.69 12.91 15.96
C SER A 249 1.69 11.99 15.24
N LEU A 250 0.49 11.85 15.80
CA LEU A 250 -0.54 10.97 15.26
C LEU A 250 -1.76 11.78 14.82
N VAL A 251 -2.25 11.55 13.60
CA VAL A 251 -3.53 12.03 13.12
C VAL A 251 -4.47 10.85 12.90
N LEU A 252 -5.57 10.83 13.64
CA LEU A 252 -6.66 9.87 13.47
C LEU A 252 -7.75 10.53 12.65
N ASN A 253 -7.91 10.06 11.42
CA ASN A 253 -8.80 10.65 10.42
C ASN A 253 -10.15 9.93 10.35
N ALA A 254 -11.17 10.64 9.88
CA ALA A 254 -12.49 10.12 9.56
C ALA A 254 -13.27 9.60 10.79
N GLU A 255 -13.20 10.29 11.94
CA GLU A 255 -14.04 9.97 13.10
C GLU A 255 -15.50 10.36 12.86
N MET A 256 -16.41 9.45 13.13
CA MET A 256 -17.85 9.76 13.17
C MET A 256 -18.20 10.48 14.48
N GLU A 257 -18.88 11.64 14.38
CA GLU A 257 -19.29 12.42 15.55
C GLU A 257 -20.34 11.70 16.40
N LYS A 258 -21.31 11.07 15.73
CA LYS A 258 -22.46 10.42 16.37
C LYS A 258 -22.82 9.14 15.66
N ALA A 259 -23.33 8.16 16.40
CA ALA A 259 -24.07 7.06 15.82
C ALA A 259 -25.39 7.60 15.23
N SER A 260 -25.67 7.25 13.98
CA SER A 260 -26.98 7.49 13.36
C SER A 260 -27.66 6.13 13.20
N GLY A 261 -28.93 6.03 13.63
CA GLY A 261 -29.70 4.81 13.53
C GLY A 261 -29.80 4.01 14.85
N GLU A 262 -30.63 2.99 14.84
CA GLU A 262 -30.86 2.07 15.95
C GLU A 262 -29.69 1.10 16.16
N GLU A 263 -29.61 0.49 17.34
CA GLU A 263 -28.68 -0.60 17.62
C GLU A 263 -28.88 -1.73 16.59
N GLY A 264 -27.78 -2.20 15.99
CA GLY A 264 -27.81 -3.21 14.93
C GLY A 264 -27.55 -2.66 13.52
N THR A 265 -27.69 -1.34 13.31
CA THR A 265 -27.38 -0.73 12.01
C THR A 265 -25.89 -0.68 11.72
N LEU A 266 -25.52 -0.64 10.43
CA LEU A 266 -24.13 -0.45 9.98
C LEU A 266 -23.49 0.79 10.62
N ASP A 267 -24.23 1.90 10.65
CA ASP A 267 -23.76 3.19 11.20
C ASP A 267 -23.38 3.08 12.68
N ALA A 268 -24.25 2.46 13.48
CA ALA A 268 -23.97 2.20 14.89
C ALA A 268 -22.78 1.26 15.08
N ALA A 269 -22.64 0.26 14.24
CA ALA A 269 -21.51 -0.67 14.26
C ALA A 269 -20.18 0.01 13.88
N VAL A 270 -20.17 0.87 12.84
CA VAL A 270 -18.98 1.65 12.46
C VAL A 270 -18.56 2.59 13.59
N PHE A 271 -19.52 3.32 14.19
CA PHE A 271 -19.26 4.21 15.32
C PHE A 271 -18.69 3.44 16.53
N ARG A 272 -19.30 2.31 16.93
CA ARG A 272 -18.82 1.47 18.03
C ARG A 272 -17.39 0.97 17.77
N ARG A 273 -17.07 0.52 16.55
CA ARG A 273 -15.73 0.08 16.18
C ARG A 273 -14.70 1.19 16.30
N GLN A 274 -15.03 2.39 15.84
CA GLN A 274 -14.13 3.54 15.95
C GLN A 274 -13.88 3.89 17.43
N ARG A 275 -14.92 3.90 18.27
CA ARG A 275 -14.79 4.12 19.73
C ARG A 275 -13.95 3.05 20.43
N GLN A 276 -14.08 1.78 20.01
CA GLN A 276 -13.26 0.70 20.54
C GLN A 276 -11.79 0.89 20.17
N VAL A 277 -11.51 1.25 18.91
CA VAL A 277 -10.15 1.54 18.44
C VAL A 277 -9.51 2.68 19.24
N LEU A 278 -10.24 3.79 19.44
CA LEU A 278 -9.76 4.93 20.21
C LEU A 278 -9.42 4.57 21.67
N ARG A 279 -10.16 3.63 22.28
CA ARG A 279 -9.92 3.16 23.66
C ARG A 279 -8.76 2.17 23.78
N SER A 280 -8.38 1.51 22.69
CA SER A 280 -7.41 0.42 22.67
C SER A 280 -6.24 0.67 21.71
N LEU A 281 -5.77 1.90 21.62
CA LEU A 281 -4.60 2.24 20.81
C LEU A 281 -3.35 1.49 21.30
N PRO A 282 -2.55 0.92 20.40
CA PRO A 282 -1.25 0.34 20.72
C PRO A 282 -0.35 1.32 21.47
N LYS A 283 0.53 0.79 22.33
CA LYS A 283 1.45 1.61 23.16
C LYS A 283 2.30 2.56 22.33
N ALA A 284 2.77 2.11 21.16
CA ALA A 284 3.57 2.93 20.23
C ALA A 284 2.83 4.20 19.74
N LEU A 285 1.49 4.18 19.72
CA LEU A 285 0.66 5.31 19.25
C LEU A 285 0.02 6.11 20.39
N SER A 286 -0.29 5.46 21.51
CA SER A 286 -1.03 6.09 22.61
C SER A 286 -0.27 7.21 23.30
N ALA A 287 1.07 7.17 23.27
CA ALA A 287 1.95 8.18 23.86
C ALA A 287 2.23 9.39 22.96
N LEU A 288 1.84 9.32 21.66
CA LEU A 288 2.12 10.39 20.70
C LEU A 288 1.14 11.56 20.86
N PRO A 289 1.60 12.82 20.62
CA PRO A 289 0.70 13.96 20.42
C PRO A 289 -0.34 13.62 19.36
N ARG A 290 -1.62 13.76 19.71
CA ARG A 290 -2.72 13.23 18.88
C ARG A 290 -3.68 14.31 18.43
N THR A 291 -4.02 14.29 17.16
CA THR A 291 -5.13 15.04 16.55
C THR A 291 -6.17 14.05 16.02
N VAL A 292 -7.46 14.34 16.24
CA VAL A 292 -8.56 13.55 15.67
C VAL A 292 -9.34 14.44 14.73
N LEU A 293 -9.58 13.95 13.51
CA LEU A 293 -10.28 14.70 12.47
C LEU A 293 -11.62 14.03 12.12
N PRO A 294 -12.67 14.84 11.89
CA PRO A 294 -14.00 14.31 11.59
C PRO A 294 -14.09 13.67 10.21
N LEU A 295 -15.00 12.72 10.09
CA LEU A 295 -15.39 12.18 8.78
C LEU A 295 -16.05 13.29 7.96
N GLN A 296 -15.48 13.59 6.80
CA GLN A 296 -16.00 14.60 5.89
C GLN A 296 -17.10 14.02 5.00
N SER A 297 -18.10 14.82 4.64
CA SER A 297 -19.22 14.38 3.82
C SER A 297 -18.84 14.10 2.35
N ARG A 298 -17.73 14.62 1.89
CA ARG A 298 -17.19 14.41 0.55
C ARG A 298 -15.69 14.62 0.52
N ARG A 299 -15.05 14.19 -0.57
CA ARG A 299 -13.64 14.49 -0.79
C ARG A 299 -13.42 15.99 -0.87
N ALA A 300 -12.39 16.46 -0.18
CA ALA A 300 -11.98 17.85 -0.28
C ALA A 300 -11.37 18.09 -1.67
N ALA A 301 -11.88 19.08 -2.41
CA ALA A 301 -11.31 19.57 -3.65
C ALA A 301 -11.44 21.10 -3.69
N GLY A 302 -10.35 21.78 -4.04
CA GLY A 302 -10.22 23.21 -3.93
C GLY A 302 -9.80 23.68 -2.52
N ALA A 303 -9.19 24.86 -2.46
CA ALA A 303 -8.57 25.40 -1.24
C ALA A 303 -9.52 25.48 -0.04
N ASP A 304 -10.77 25.92 -0.24
CA ASP A 304 -11.74 26.08 0.84
C ASP A 304 -12.21 24.74 1.43
N ALA A 305 -12.39 23.72 0.56
CA ALA A 305 -12.75 22.39 1.00
C ALA A 305 -11.59 21.73 1.76
N LEU A 306 -10.34 21.93 1.30
CA LEU A 306 -9.14 21.43 1.97
C LEU A 306 -8.96 22.06 3.36
N GLN A 307 -9.19 23.36 3.51
CA GLN A 307 -9.21 24.00 4.84
C GLN A 307 -10.34 23.48 5.72
N GLY A 308 -11.49 23.15 5.10
CA GLY A 308 -12.68 22.68 5.79
C GLY A 308 -12.52 21.32 6.48
N ILE A 309 -11.52 20.51 6.10
CA ILE A 309 -11.31 19.16 6.68
C ILE A 309 -11.03 19.15 8.19
N PHE A 310 -10.59 20.27 8.75
CA PHE A 310 -10.31 20.44 10.17
C PHE A 310 -11.54 20.88 10.99
N ARG A 311 -12.70 21.07 10.34
CA ARG A 311 -13.92 21.57 11.00
C ARG A 311 -14.84 20.42 11.39
N TRP A 312 -15.26 20.43 12.66
CA TRP A 312 -16.33 19.58 13.18
C TRP A 312 -17.70 20.18 12.90
N GLY A 313 -18.75 19.34 12.86
CA GLY A 313 -20.14 19.81 12.76
C GLY A 313 -20.55 20.33 11.38
N THR A 314 -19.81 20.03 10.32
CA THR A 314 -20.23 20.35 8.95
C THR A 314 -21.43 19.49 8.58
N ARG A 315 -22.58 20.15 8.31
CA ARG A 315 -23.78 19.43 7.87
C ARG A 315 -23.49 18.77 6.52
N PRO A 316 -23.65 17.45 6.38
CA PRO A 316 -23.49 16.79 5.09
C PRO A 316 -24.50 17.36 4.09
N PRO A 317 -24.17 17.46 2.80
CA PRO A 317 -25.14 17.76 1.78
C PRO A 317 -26.26 16.72 1.81
N GLU A 318 -27.48 17.10 1.40
CA GLU A 318 -28.55 16.13 1.27
C GLU A 318 -28.12 14.98 0.35
N PRO A 319 -28.22 13.73 0.83
CA PRO A 319 -27.80 12.58 0.03
C PRO A 319 -28.66 12.49 -1.21
N LYS A 320 -28.04 12.27 -2.36
CA LYS A 320 -28.75 11.86 -3.56
C LYS A 320 -29.51 10.56 -3.29
N PRO A 321 -30.64 10.31 -3.99
CA PRO A 321 -31.38 9.06 -3.85
C PRO A 321 -30.45 7.86 -4.08
N THR A 322 -30.76 6.74 -3.43
CA THR A 322 -30.05 5.46 -3.35
C THR A 322 -28.91 5.25 -4.35
N ALA A 323 -27.70 5.13 -3.84
CA ALA A 323 -26.54 4.76 -4.65
C ALA A 323 -26.82 3.42 -5.37
N TRP A 324 -26.65 3.41 -6.68
CA TRP A 324 -26.75 2.18 -7.47
C TRP A 324 -25.51 1.31 -7.23
N TYR A 325 -25.72 0.01 -7.09
CA TYR A 325 -24.66 -0.99 -7.11
C TYR A 325 -25.15 -2.24 -7.88
N PRO A 326 -24.24 -3.05 -8.45
CA PRO A 326 -24.61 -4.22 -9.23
C PRO A 326 -24.99 -5.40 -8.31
N SER A 327 -26.21 -5.42 -7.80
CA SER A 327 -26.71 -6.42 -6.83
C SER A 327 -26.61 -7.88 -7.28
N THR A 328 -26.59 -8.12 -8.60
CA THR A 328 -26.43 -9.48 -9.17
C THR A 328 -24.96 -9.94 -9.19
N LYS A 329 -24.00 -9.05 -8.93
CA LYS A 329 -22.57 -9.34 -8.93
C LYS A 329 -22.07 -9.63 -7.51
N THR A 330 -22.55 -10.71 -6.91
CA THR A 330 -22.24 -11.12 -5.55
C THR A 330 -21.02 -12.04 -5.49
N LEU A 331 -20.41 -12.16 -4.32
CA LEU A 331 -19.33 -13.13 -4.09
C LEU A 331 -19.82 -14.57 -4.29
N ALA A 332 -21.09 -14.85 -3.94
CA ALA A 332 -21.74 -16.15 -4.17
C ALA A 332 -21.73 -16.54 -5.65
N THR A 333 -22.08 -15.60 -6.54
CA THR A 333 -22.08 -15.84 -7.99
C THR A 333 -20.65 -16.14 -8.48
N LEU A 334 -19.66 -15.36 -8.04
CA LEU A 334 -18.28 -15.56 -8.43
C LEU A 334 -17.71 -16.91 -7.95
N VAL A 335 -18.06 -17.34 -6.73
CA VAL A 335 -17.62 -18.64 -6.20
C VAL A 335 -18.25 -19.81 -6.94
N ARG A 336 -19.50 -19.69 -7.39
CA ARG A 336 -20.12 -20.70 -8.29
C ARG A 336 -19.36 -20.79 -9.62
N GLU A 337 -19.04 -19.66 -10.25
CA GLU A 337 -18.23 -19.64 -11.48
C GLU A 337 -16.85 -20.30 -11.26
N LEU A 338 -16.22 -20.12 -10.06
CA LEU A 338 -14.97 -20.79 -9.70
C LEU A 338 -15.16 -22.30 -9.56
N HIS A 339 -16.23 -22.74 -8.89
CA HIS A 339 -16.54 -24.15 -8.71
C HIS A 339 -16.80 -24.84 -10.06
N ASP A 340 -17.62 -24.22 -10.94
CA ASP A 340 -17.97 -24.76 -12.25
C ASP A 340 -16.74 -24.83 -13.20
N ALA A 341 -15.77 -23.95 -13.00
CA ALA A 341 -14.51 -23.98 -13.73
C ALA A 341 -13.56 -25.14 -13.30
N GLY A 342 -13.90 -25.87 -12.21
CA GLY A 342 -13.16 -27.03 -11.73
C GLY A 342 -11.88 -26.67 -10.95
N PRO A 343 -11.07 -27.69 -10.58
CA PRO A 343 -9.79 -27.53 -9.90
C PRO A 343 -8.88 -26.48 -10.53
N GLY A 344 -8.01 -25.88 -9.72
CA GLY A 344 -7.10 -24.85 -10.18
C GLY A 344 -6.57 -23.98 -9.05
N LEU A 345 -5.58 -23.15 -9.34
CA LEU A 345 -5.00 -22.16 -8.44
C LEU A 345 -5.85 -20.88 -8.47
N ILE A 346 -6.44 -20.55 -7.34
CA ILE A 346 -7.18 -19.31 -7.10
C ILE A 346 -6.28 -18.37 -6.30
N LEU A 347 -5.71 -17.36 -6.99
CA LEU A 347 -4.72 -16.46 -6.44
C LEU A 347 -5.35 -15.10 -6.15
N LEU A 348 -5.46 -14.70 -4.87
CA LEU A 348 -5.98 -13.39 -4.50
C LEU A 348 -4.88 -12.35 -4.51
N VAL A 349 -5.02 -11.36 -5.39
CA VAL A 349 -4.05 -10.30 -5.65
C VAL A 349 -4.61 -8.97 -5.19
N GLY A 350 -3.82 -8.15 -4.53
CA GLY A 350 -4.26 -6.83 -4.09
C GLY A 350 -3.37 -6.27 -2.98
N LYS A 351 -3.48 -4.99 -2.72
CA LYS A 351 -2.71 -4.29 -1.68
C LYS A 351 -3.02 -4.80 -0.27
N ARG A 352 -2.20 -4.40 0.70
CA ARG A 352 -2.44 -4.73 2.12
C ARG A 352 -3.79 -4.18 2.58
N SER A 353 -4.43 -4.86 3.51
CA SER A 353 -5.68 -4.44 4.19
C SER A 353 -6.94 -4.31 3.30
N VAL A 354 -6.93 -4.79 2.05
CA VAL A 354 -8.14 -4.84 1.21
C VAL A 354 -9.05 -6.04 1.53
N GLY A 355 -8.62 -6.95 2.40
CA GLY A 355 -9.42 -8.10 2.85
C GLY A 355 -9.12 -9.42 2.13
N LYS A 356 -7.99 -9.57 1.45
CA LYS A 356 -7.61 -10.81 0.73
C LYS A 356 -7.78 -12.08 1.56
N THR A 357 -7.18 -12.12 2.75
CA THR A 357 -7.19 -13.31 3.61
C THR A 357 -8.61 -13.68 4.06
N THR A 358 -9.46 -12.69 4.35
CA THR A 358 -10.88 -12.92 4.68
C THR A 358 -11.63 -13.52 3.51
N LEU A 359 -11.43 -12.97 2.31
CA LEU A 359 -12.09 -13.44 1.09
C LEU A 359 -11.55 -14.81 0.65
N ALA A 360 -10.24 -15.05 0.77
CA ALA A 360 -9.65 -16.37 0.51
C ALA A 360 -10.28 -17.45 1.40
N ALA A 361 -10.40 -17.15 2.69
CA ALA A 361 -11.04 -18.05 3.65
C ALA A 361 -12.52 -18.28 3.33
N ALA A 362 -13.28 -17.24 2.98
CA ALA A 362 -14.68 -17.36 2.60
C ALA A 362 -14.88 -18.17 1.31
N ILE A 363 -14.04 -17.92 0.29
CA ILE A 363 -14.05 -18.65 -0.99
C ILE A 363 -13.71 -20.13 -0.73
N ALA A 364 -12.65 -20.42 0.03
CA ALA A 364 -12.22 -21.79 0.33
C ALA A 364 -13.31 -22.57 1.08
N LEU A 365 -13.92 -21.96 2.11
CA LEU A 365 -15.02 -22.56 2.85
C LEU A 365 -16.24 -22.85 1.97
N ARG A 366 -16.60 -21.93 1.08
CA ARG A 366 -17.76 -22.14 0.19
C ARG A 366 -17.48 -23.21 -0.86
N LEU A 367 -16.28 -23.26 -1.44
CA LEU A 367 -15.89 -24.31 -2.38
C LEU A 367 -15.94 -25.68 -1.73
N ALA A 368 -15.44 -25.80 -0.48
CA ALA A 368 -15.54 -27.04 0.30
C ALA A 368 -17.01 -27.41 0.60
N ALA A 369 -17.85 -26.44 0.95
CA ALA A 369 -19.29 -26.65 1.18
C ALA A 369 -20.03 -27.08 -0.10
N LEU A 370 -19.54 -26.73 -1.28
CA LEU A 370 -20.04 -27.21 -2.57
C LEU A 370 -19.52 -28.61 -2.96
N GLY A 371 -18.75 -29.27 -2.08
CA GLY A 371 -18.20 -30.61 -2.29
C GLY A 371 -16.83 -30.64 -2.97
N GLY A 372 -16.16 -29.50 -3.15
CA GLY A 372 -14.81 -29.40 -3.68
C GLY A 372 -13.77 -29.90 -2.67
N ASP A 373 -12.69 -30.52 -3.16
CA ASP A 373 -11.46 -30.74 -2.40
C ASP A 373 -10.61 -29.46 -2.47
N VAL A 374 -10.38 -28.80 -1.31
CA VAL A 374 -9.84 -27.45 -1.24
C VAL A 374 -8.64 -27.38 -0.31
N HIS A 375 -7.55 -26.78 -0.78
CA HIS A 375 -6.39 -26.43 0.05
C HIS A 375 -6.24 -24.91 0.13
N LEU A 376 -6.39 -24.33 1.32
CA LEU A 376 -6.14 -22.92 1.61
C LEU A 376 -4.72 -22.72 2.11
N VAL A 377 -3.91 -21.99 1.38
CA VAL A 377 -2.54 -21.62 1.78
C VAL A 377 -2.49 -20.11 2.07
N THR A 378 -2.05 -19.76 3.27
CA THR A 378 -1.93 -18.35 3.70
C THR A 378 -0.55 -18.05 4.27
N THR A 379 -0.14 -16.80 4.16
CA THR A 379 1.07 -16.26 4.79
C THR A 379 0.78 -15.46 6.06
N ASP A 380 -0.49 -15.43 6.51
CA ASP A 380 -0.91 -14.81 7.78
C ASP A 380 -1.48 -15.84 8.77
N PRO A 381 -0.63 -16.55 9.53
CA PRO A 381 -1.07 -17.52 10.53
C PRO A 381 -1.96 -16.91 11.63
N ALA A 382 -1.80 -15.61 11.91
CA ALA A 382 -2.60 -14.91 12.91
C ALA A 382 -4.04 -14.70 12.43
N ALA A 383 -4.23 -14.45 11.13
CA ALA A 383 -5.56 -14.33 10.54
C ALA A 383 -6.35 -15.63 10.61
N LEU A 384 -5.71 -16.78 10.34
CA LEU A 384 -6.37 -18.09 10.46
C LEU A 384 -6.86 -18.38 11.88
N LYS A 385 -6.01 -18.09 12.88
CA LYS A 385 -6.41 -18.21 14.28
C LYS A 385 -7.59 -17.30 14.63
N ALA A 386 -7.57 -16.07 14.10
CA ALA A 386 -8.64 -15.10 14.30
C ALA A 386 -9.96 -15.52 13.65
N PHE A 387 -9.92 -16.24 12.53
CA PHE A 387 -11.11 -16.78 11.86
C PHE A 387 -11.65 -18.05 12.49
N GLY A 388 -10.91 -18.69 13.41
CA GLY A 388 -11.35 -19.94 14.05
C GLY A 388 -11.52 -21.11 13.06
N ILE A 389 -10.93 -21.01 11.86
CA ILE A 389 -10.90 -22.09 10.89
C ILE A 389 -9.84 -23.08 11.38
N ARG A 390 -10.27 -24.22 11.83
CA ARG A 390 -9.42 -25.38 12.17
C ARG A 390 -9.68 -26.46 11.13
N ASP A 391 -8.82 -27.47 11.11
CA ASP A 391 -8.83 -28.62 10.17
C ASP A 391 -10.11 -29.50 10.22
N THR A 392 -11.22 -28.97 10.69
CA THR A 392 -12.48 -29.70 10.96
C THR A 392 -13.57 -29.50 9.93
N VAL A 393 -13.30 -28.71 8.86
CA VAL A 393 -14.29 -28.54 7.78
C VAL A 393 -14.03 -29.63 6.73
N PRO A 394 -14.99 -30.54 6.50
CA PRO A 394 -14.83 -31.58 5.49
C PRO A 394 -14.46 -31.00 4.12
N GLY A 395 -13.47 -31.57 3.44
CA GLY A 395 -12.99 -31.10 2.14
C GLY A 395 -12.10 -29.85 2.18
N LEU A 396 -11.74 -29.32 3.35
CA LEU A 396 -10.86 -28.14 3.47
C LEU A 396 -9.60 -28.49 4.26
N GLU A 397 -8.46 -28.41 3.59
CA GLU A 397 -7.12 -28.39 4.20
C GLU A 397 -6.63 -26.95 4.34
N VAL A 398 -5.91 -26.65 5.42
CA VAL A 398 -5.40 -25.28 5.66
C VAL A 398 -3.93 -25.31 6.06
N THR A 399 -3.09 -24.63 5.30
CA THR A 399 -1.66 -24.49 5.57
C THR A 399 -1.28 -23.02 5.79
N ALA A 400 -0.56 -22.78 6.89
CA ALA A 400 0.02 -21.46 7.19
C ALA A 400 1.53 -21.48 6.92
N VAL A 401 1.99 -20.68 6.00
CA VAL A 401 3.40 -20.44 5.70
C VAL A 401 3.90 -19.29 6.59
N ASP A 402 4.91 -19.55 7.40
CA ASP A 402 5.53 -18.55 8.27
C ASP A 402 6.65 -17.81 7.50
N PRO A 403 6.46 -16.52 7.14
CA PRO A 403 7.44 -15.78 6.36
C PRO A 403 8.84 -15.78 7.00
N ARG A 404 8.92 -15.62 8.32
CA ARG A 404 10.21 -15.55 9.03
C ARG A 404 10.99 -16.87 8.95
N LYS A 405 10.29 -17.99 9.12
CA LYS A 405 10.92 -19.31 9.01
C LYS A 405 11.38 -19.61 7.60
N GLU A 406 10.56 -19.31 6.60
CA GLU A 406 10.90 -19.55 5.20
C GLU A 406 12.04 -18.64 4.74
N THR A 407 12.07 -17.38 5.15
CA THR A 407 13.21 -16.48 4.89
C THR A 407 14.51 -17.03 5.50
N GLY A 408 14.45 -17.56 6.71
CA GLY A 408 15.62 -18.22 7.33
C GLY A 408 16.09 -19.44 6.55
N ARG A 409 15.16 -20.29 6.09
CA ARG A 409 15.47 -21.46 5.26
C ARG A 409 16.06 -21.07 3.90
N TYR A 410 15.48 -20.07 3.26
CA TYR A 410 15.93 -19.55 1.98
C TYR A 410 17.35 -18.98 2.06
N ARG A 411 17.66 -18.21 3.10
CA ARG A 411 19.02 -17.70 3.36
C ARG A 411 20.03 -18.83 3.47
N VAL A 412 19.73 -19.85 4.27
CA VAL A 412 20.62 -21.01 4.43
C VAL A 412 20.81 -21.74 3.10
N LEU A 413 19.74 -21.89 2.31
CA LEU A 413 19.79 -22.52 1.00
C LEU A 413 20.70 -21.74 0.04
N MET A 414 20.50 -20.42 -0.07
CA MET A 414 21.28 -19.55 -0.96
C MET A 414 22.76 -19.51 -0.58
N LEU A 415 23.09 -19.45 0.70
CA LEU A 415 24.47 -19.47 1.18
C LEU A 415 25.14 -20.83 0.92
N ARG A 416 24.40 -21.93 1.02
CA ARG A 416 24.93 -23.28 0.74
C ARG A 416 25.10 -23.57 -0.74
N THR A 417 24.28 -22.98 -1.61
CA THR A 417 24.30 -23.20 -3.05
C THR A 417 25.16 -22.14 -3.75
N ALA A 418 24.66 -20.93 -3.89
CA ALA A 418 25.36 -19.84 -4.57
C ALA A 418 26.63 -19.38 -3.81
N GLY A 419 26.55 -19.28 -2.48
CA GLY A 419 27.68 -18.85 -1.64
C GLY A 419 28.85 -19.85 -1.59
N ARG A 420 28.66 -21.10 -2.05
CA ARG A 420 29.72 -22.13 -2.05
C ARG A 420 30.85 -21.84 -3.04
N THR A 421 30.55 -21.16 -4.13
CA THR A 421 31.50 -20.81 -5.19
C THR A 421 31.99 -19.36 -5.10
N MET A 422 31.49 -18.59 -4.14
CA MET A 422 31.79 -17.17 -3.94
C MET A 422 32.98 -16.97 -3.02
N LYS A 423 33.73 -15.87 -3.24
CA LYS A 423 34.76 -15.40 -2.30
C LYS A 423 34.08 -14.85 -1.04
N GLU A 424 34.80 -14.74 0.08
CA GLU A 424 34.23 -14.28 1.36
C GLU A 424 33.58 -12.89 1.27
N ASP A 425 34.17 -11.96 0.49
CA ASP A 425 33.57 -10.62 0.28
C ASP A 425 32.25 -10.68 -0.52
N GLU A 426 32.16 -11.55 -1.53
CA GLU A 426 30.95 -11.78 -2.32
C GLU A 426 29.87 -12.46 -1.47
N LYS A 427 30.28 -13.33 -0.55
CA LYS A 427 29.39 -14.02 0.36
C LYS A 427 28.81 -13.08 1.41
N ALA A 428 29.62 -12.14 1.94
CA ALA A 428 29.15 -11.10 2.85
C ALA A 428 28.08 -10.20 2.19
N LEU A 429 28.26 -9.89 0.90
CA LEU A 429 27.27 -9.15 0.11
C LEU A 429 25.99 -9.93 -0.10
N LEU A 430 26.09 -11.21 -0.45
CA LEU A 430 24.91 -12.08 -0.57
C LEU A 430 24.16 -12.17 0.76
N GLU A 431 24.87 -12.26 1.89
CA GLU A 431 24.27 -12.26 3.23
C GLU A 431 23.50 -10.97 3.53
N GLU A 432 24.03 -9.82 3.11
CA GLU A 432 23.39 -8.51 3.31
C GLU A 432 22.18 -8.36 2.38
N ASP A 433 22.32 -8.74 1.14
CA ASP A 433 21.25 -8.75 0.14
C ASP A 433 20.08 -9.65 0.59
N LEU A 434 20.38 -10.81 1.13
CA LEU A 434 19.38 -11.74 1.70
C LEU A 434 18.70 -11.21 2.98
N ARG A 435 19.11 -10.07 3.53
CA ARG A 435 18.39 -9.36 4.61
C ARG A 435 17.35 -8.37 4.08
N GLY A 436 17.39 -8.08 2.78
CA GLY A 436 16.44 -7.18 2.12
C GLY A 436 15.01 -7.73 2.06
N PRO A 437 14.01 -6.85 1.85
CA PRO A 437 12.59 -7.23 1.77
C PRO A 437 12.30 -8.21 0.63
N TRP A 438 12.97 -8.07 -0.50
CA TRP A 438 12.81 -8.95 -1.65
C TRP A 438 13.13 -10.42 -1.33
N ALA A 439 14.10 -10.66 -0.43
CA ALA A 439 14.46 -12.01 0.00
C ALA A 439 13.33 -12.67 0.81
N GLU A 440 12.58 -11.90 1.61
CA GLU A 440 11.39 -12.39 2.32
C GLU A 440 10.28 -12.75 1.32
N GLU A 441 9.99 -11.88 0.36
CA GLU A 441 8.98 -12.12 -0.66
C GLU A 441 9.31 -13.34 -1.53
N THR A 442 10.57 -13.43 -1.98
CA THR A 442 11.07 -14.57 -2.75
C THR A 442 11.00 -15.88 -1.95
N ALA A 443 11.43 -15.86 -0.68
CA ALA A 443 11.39 -17.03 0.18
C ALA A 443 9.95 -17.54 0.40
N VAL A 444 9.01 -16.63 0.65
CA VAL A 444 7.59 -16.96 0.78
C VAL A 444 7.05 -17.54 -0.52
N PHE A 445 7.37 -16.92 -1.66
CA PHE A 445 6.93 -17.43 -2.95
C PHE A 445 7.45 -18.85 -3.23
N TYR A 446 8.73 -19.12 -3.00
CA TYR A 446 9.28 -20.48 -3.09
C TYR A 446 8.58 -21.46 -2.15
N ALA A 447 8.24 -21.02 -0.95
CA ALA A 447 7.52 -21.86 0.01
C ALA A 447 6.11 -22.24 -0.48
N VAL A 448 5.37 -21.26 -1.04
CA VAL A 448 4.01 -21.49 -1.53
C VAL A 448 3.97 -22.18 -2.89
N SER A 449 4.95 -21.95 -3.76
CA SER A 449 5.00 -22.58 -5.09
C SER A 449 5.13 -24.12 -5.04
N ARG A 450 5.55 -24.67 -3.91
CA ARG A 450 5.59 -26.13 -3.70
C ARG A 450 4.21 -26.77 -3.80
N TYR A 451 3.15 -26.02 -3.53
CA TYR A 451 1.76 -26.49 -3.57
C TYR A 451 1.12 -26.35 -4.97
N PHE A 452 1.73 -25.63 -5.92
CA PHE A 452 1.08 -25.32 -7.21
C PHE A 452 0.59 -26.54 -7.97
N ARG A 453 1.31 -27.67 -7.90
CA ARG A 453 0.90 -28.92 -8.57
C ARG A 453 -0.42 -29.49 -8.05
N GLU A 454 -0.79 -29.18 -6.80
CA GLU A 454 -2.06 -29.63 -6.25
C GLU A 454 -3.24 -29.03 -7.01
N ALA A 455 -3.07 -27.85 -7.62
CA ALA A 455 -4.10 -27.21 -8.40
C ALA A 455 -4.50 -27.98 -9.69
N GLU A 456 -3.74 -28.98 -10.10
CA GLU A 456 -4.12 -29.87 -11.22
C GLU A 456 -5.28 -30.80 -10.83
N THR A 457 -5.47 -31.09 -9.54
CA THR A 457 -6.46 -32.08 -9.04
C THR A 457 -7.44 -31.54 -8.02
N ARG A 458 -7.10 -30.44 -7.33
CA ARG A 458 -7.93 -29.82 -6.29
C ARG A 458 -7.95 -28.30 -6.40
N PHE A 459 -8.85 -27.64 -5.68
CA PHE A 459 -8.84 -26.17 -5.58
C PHE A 459 -7.73 -25.74 -4.62
N LEU A 460 -6.75 -24.98 -5.12
CA LEU A 460 -5.71 -24.37 -4.32
C LEU A 460 -6.01 -22.88 -4.16
N VAL A 461 -6.39 -22.42 -2.98
CA VAL A 461 -6.71 -21.02 -2.70
C VAL A 461 -5.54 -20.37 -1.97
N MET A 462 -5.06 -19.24 -2.51
CA MET A 462 -3.91 -18.50 -1.94
C MET A 462 -4.26 -17.04 -1.73
N ASP A 463 -3.97 -16.52 -0.54
CA ASP A 463 -4.25 -15.14 -0.15
C ASP A 463 -3.10 -14.15 -0.42
N THR A 464 -2.03 -14.65 -1.01
CA THR A 464 -0.80 -13.89 -1.28
C THR A 464 -0.35 -14.11 -2.71
N ALA A 465 -0.07 -13.01 -3.40
CA ALA A 465 0.61 -13.01 -4.69
C ALA A 465 1.90 -12.20 -4.59
N PRO A 466 3.01 -12.67 -5.18
CA PRO A 466 4.20 -11.85 -5.34
C PRO A 466 3.94 -10.71 -6.32
N GLU A 467 4.75 -9.68 -6.26
CA GLU A 467 4.75 -8.64 -7.27
C GLU A 467 5.31 -9.18 -8.61
N GLY A 468 4.91 -8.59 -9.73
CA GLY A 468 5.29 -9.10 -11.05
C GLY A 468 6.81 -9.08 -11.30
N HIS A 469 7.52 -8.07 -10.77
CA HIS A 469 8.98 -8.01 -10.87
C HIS A 469 9.67 -9.13 -10.07
N THR A 470 9.14 -9.50 -8.89
CA THR A 470 9.65 -10.63 -8.10
C THR A 470 9.52 -11.94 -8.87
N LEU A 471 8.39 -12.13 -9.58
CA LEU A 471 8.19 -13.29 -10.44
C LEU A 471 9.21 -13.36 -11.59
N LEU A 472 9.51 -12.23 -12.23
CA LEU A 472 10.49 -12.15 -13.31
C LEU A 472 11.92 -12.39 -12.82
N LEU A 473 12.27 -11.92 -11.61
CA LEU A 473 13.56 -12.19 -10.99
C LEU A 473 13.74 -13.67 -10.66
N ILE A 474 12.69 -14.31 -10.13
CA ILE A 474 12.70 -15.75 -9.83
C ILE A 474 12.85 -16.56 -11.12
N ASP A 475 12.13 -16.20 -12.18
CA ASP A 475 12.23 -16.88 -13.48
C ASP A 475 13.62 -16.72 -14.11
N ALA A 476 14.23 -15.54 -14.00
CA ALA A 476 15.60 -15.31 -14.46
C ALA A 476 16.61 -16.19 -13.70
N ALA A 477 16.45 -16.33 -12.38
CA ALA A 477 17.27 -17.23 -11.57
C ALA A 477 17.05 -18.70 -11.93
N ASP A 478 15.81 -19.14 -12.12
CA ASP A 478 15.47 -20.49 -12.55
C ASP A 478 15.98 -20.79 -13.97
N THR A 479 15.98 -19.82 -14.87
CA THR A 479 16.55 -19.94 -16.21
C THR A 479 18.06 -20.17 -16.16
N TYR A 480 18.77 -19.48 -15.26
CA TYR A 480 20.20 -19.72 -15.02
C TYR A 480 20.47 -21.14 -14.51
N HIS A 481 19.67 -21.61 -13.54
CA HIS A 481 19.78 -22.98 -13.01
C HIS A 481 19.44 -24.04 -14.05
N ARG A 482 18.46 -23.78 -14.93
CA ARG A 482 18.13 -24.67 -16.07
C ARG A 482 19.28 -24.76 -17.08
N ALA A 483 19.88 -23.63 -17.44
CA ALA A 483 21.02 -23.64 -18.36
C ALA A 483 22.22 -24.41 -17.78
N ALA A 484 22.44 -24.32 -16.46
CA ALA A 484 23.46 -25.11 -15.76
C ALA A 484 23.10 -26.60 -15.70
N ALA A 485 21.84 -26.97 -15.45
CA ALA A 485 21.35 -28.36 -15.44
C ALA A 485 21.41 -29.00 -16.82
N ASN A 486 21.05 -28.26 -17.86
CA ASN A 486 21.13 -28.75 -19.26
C ASN A 486 22.58 -29.02 -19.70
N ARG A 487 23.55 -28.19 -19.23
CA ARG A 487 24.99 -28.46 -19.45
C ARG A 487 25.47 -29.75 -18.77
N LEU A 488 24.75 -30.20 -17.74
CA LEU A 488 25.02 -31.43 -17.00
C LEU A 488 24.20 -32.63 -17.50
N GLY A 489 23.43 -32.47 -18.62
CA GLY A 489 22.61 -33.53 -19.21
C GLY A 489 21.40 -33.96 -18.35
N ILE A 490 20.93 -33.11 -17.46
CA ILE A 490 19.76 -33.36 -16.62
C ILE A 490 18.52 -32.80 -17.34
N GLU A 491 17.78 -33.62 -18.05
CA GLU A 491 16.46 -33.26 -18.58
C GLU A 491 15.47 -33.06 -17.41
N ARG A 492 15.05 -31.83 -17.15
CA ARG A 492 13.95 -31.52 -16.24
C ARG A 492 12.69 -31.19 -17.04
N THR A 493 11.73 -32.12 -17.02
CA THR A 493 10.38 -31.99 -17.61
C THR A 493 9.39 -31.23 -16.72
N PHE A 494 9.84 -30.36 -15.82
CA PHE A 494 8.96 -29.69 -14.86
C PHE A 494 8.70 -28.25 -15.24
N ARG A 495 7.40 -27.86 -15.28
CA ARG A 495 6.97 -26.46 -15.38
C ARG A 495 7.56 -25.63 -14.23
N THR A 496 8.02 -24.42 -14.54
CA THR A 496 8.42 -23.48 -13.50
C THR A 496 7.19 -22.91 -12.77
N PRO A 497 7.36 -22.34 -11.57
CA PRO A 497 6.29 -21.61 -10.90
C PRO A 497 5.67 -20.50 -11.76
N LEU A 498 6.49 -19.77 -12.54
CA LEU A 498 5.98 -18.73 -13.43
C LEU A 498 5.17 -19.31 -14.60
N GLU A 499 5.67 -20.36 -15.27
CA GLU A 499 4.93 -21.06 -16.34
C GLU A 499 3.58 -21.60 -15.84
N PHE A 500 3.52 -22.04 -14.57
CA PHE A 500 2.27 -22.48 -13.93
C PHE A 500 1.30 -21.31 -13.77
N LEU A 501 1.79 -20.16 -13.28
CA LEU A 501 0.98 -18.96 -13.11
C LEU A 501 0.49 -18.36 -14.43
N GLN A 502 1.23 -18.56 -15.51
CA GLN A 502 0.87 -18.09 -16.86
C GLN A 502 -0.16 -18.98 -17.55
N GLU A 503 -0.46 -20.19 -17.04
CA GLU A 503 -1.41 -21.13 -17.63
C GLU A 503 -2.86 -20.75 -17.27
N PRO A 504 -3.66 -20.17 -18.21
CA PRO A 504 -5.00 -19.67 -17.89
C PRO A 504 -6.00 -20.78 -17.50
N ALA A 505 -5.75 -22.03 -17.92
CA ALA A 505 -6.58 -23.17 -17.56
C ALA A 505 -6.44 -23.56 -16.08
N LEU A 506 -5.26 -23.32 -15.49
CA LEU A 506 -4.92 -23.71 -14.13
C LEU A 506 -4.97 -22.52 -13.15
N THR A 507 -4.65 -21.31 -13.59
CA THR A 507 -4.48 -20.15 -12.70
C THR A 507 -5.58 -19.10 -12.91
N ARG A 508 -6.25 -18.76 -11.82
CA ARG A 508 -7.32 -17.75 -11.75
C ARG A 508 -6.90 -16.63 -10.80
N ALA A 509 -6.27 -15.58 -11.37
CA ALA A 509 -5.86 -14.40 -10.61
C ALA A 509 -7.06 -13.49 -10.35
N ILE A 510 -7.44 -13.33 -9.08
CA ILE A 510 -8.57 -12.49 -8.63
C ILE A 510 -8.02 -11.24 -7.96
N PHE A 511 -8.32 -10.08 -8.55
CA PHE A 511 -7.88 -8.80 -8.04
C PHE A 511 -8.86 -8.26 -6.99
N VAL A 512 -8.39 -8.12 -5.76
CA VAL A 512 -9.17 -7.58 -4.65
C VAL A 512 -8.86 -6.10 -4.49
N THR A 513 -9.90 -5.27 -4.52
CA THR A 513 -9.82 -3.83 -4.35
C THR A 513 -10.91 -3.33 -3.41
N ARG A 514 -10.90 -2.03 -3.09
CA ARG A 514 -12.01 -1.35 -2.41
C ARG A 514 -12.69 -0.38 -3.38
N ALA A 515 -13.91 0.01 -3.08
CA ALA A 515 -14.63 1.04 -3.83
C ALA A 515 -14.07 2.46 -3.56
N GLU A 516 -12.77 2.64 -3.76
CA GLU A 516 -12.03 3.87 -3.56
C GLU A 516 -11.17 4.16 -4.80
N PRO A 517 -11.10 5.40 -5.32
CA PRO A 517 -10.33 5.72 -6.51
C PRO A 517 -8.82 5.42 -6.38
N SER A 518 -8.22 5.62 -5.20
CA SER A 518 -6.83 5.24 -4.92
C SER A 518 -6.62 3.74 -5.06
N ALA A 519 -7.47 2.94 -4.39
CA ALA A 519 -7.40 1.48 -4.45
C ALA A 519 -7.56 0.93 -5.88
N LEU A 520 -8.43 1.54 -6.69
CA LEU A 520 -8.59 1.14 -8.09
C LEU A 520 -7.38 1.52 -8.96
N ARG A 521 -6.75 2.68 -8.73
CA ARG A 521 -5.51 3.05 -9.42
C ARG A 521 -4.38 2.08 -9.09
N GLU A 522 -4.19 1.77 -7.82
CA GLU A 522 -3.20 0.78 -7.37
C GLU A 522 -3.45 -0.61 -7.97
N THR A 523 -4.73 -1.04 -8.00
CA THR A 523 -5.09 -2.31 -8.65
C THR A 523 -4.74 -2.31 -10.13
N LYS A 524 -4.87 -1.16 -10.82
CA LYS A 524 -4.45 -1.01 -12.21
C LYS A 524 -2.93 -1.21 -12.35
N PHE A 525 -2.13 -0.61 -11.48
CA PHE A 525 -0.68 -0.77 -11.50
C PHE A 525 -0.25 -2.23 -11.27
N LEU A 526 -0.84 -2.86 -10.26
CA LEU A 526 -0.59 -4.27 -9.98
C LEU A 526 -1.00 -5.18 -11.14
N LYS A 527 -2.11 -4.87 -11.81
CA LYS A 527 -2.53 -5.56 -13.05
C LYS A 527 -1.51 -5.39 -14.17
N ASP A 528 -1.02 -4.16 -14.41
CA ASP A 528 -0.07 -3.90 -15.47
C ASP A 528 1.27 -4.61 -15.19
N ASP A 529 1.67 -4.69 -13.93
CA ASP A 529 2.86 -5.40 -13.47
C ASP A 529 2.74 -6.92 -13.67
N LEU A 530 1.64 -7.54 -13.21
CA LEU A 530 1.40 -8.96 -13.42
C LEU A 530 1.22 -9.33 -14.91
N ARG A 531 0.68 -8.42 -15.71
CA ARG A 531 0.62 -8.61 -17.16
C ARG A 531 2.00 -8.65 -17.82
N ARG A 532 2.98 -7.89 -17.32
CA ARG A 532 4.37 -8.01 -17.76
C ARG A 532 4.92 -9.41 -17.50
N ALA A 533 4.54 -10.03 -16.40
CA ALA A 533 4.87 -11.41 -16.07
C ALA A 533 3.99 -12.44 -16.81
N GLY A 534 3.13 -12.03 -17.75
CA GLY A 534 2.26 -12.92 -18.53
C GLY A 534 1.01 -13.40 -17.79
N ILE A 535 0.67 -12.84 -16.62
CA ILE A 535 -0.48 -13.24 -15.81
C ILE A 535 -1.65 -12.30 -16.06
N ALA A 536 -2.76 -12.82 -16.58
CA ALA A 536 -3.97 -12.06 -16.84
C ALA A 536 -4.96 -12.12 -15.66
N PRO A 537 -5.70 -11.01 -15.37
CA PRO A 537 -6.76 -11.06 -14.39
C PRO A 537 -7.90 -11.96 -14.85
N TRP A 538 -8.36 -12.87 -13.97
CA TRP A 538 -9.53 -13.70 -14.20
C TRP A 538 -10.82 -13.02 -13.71
N ALA A 539 -10.77 -12.37 -12.53
CA ALA A 539 -11.90 -11.64 -11.96
C ALA A 539 -11.44 -10.47 -11.05
N TYR A 540 -12.42 -9.66 -10.63
CA TYR A 540 -12.24 -8.62 -9.62
C TYR A 540 -13.21 -8.79 -8.47
N ILE A 541 -12.79 -8.44 -7.24
CA ILE A 541 -13.65 -8.32 -6.07
C ILE A 541 -13.52 -6.90 -5.52
N VAL A 542 -14.63 -6.17 -5.48
CA VAL A 542 -14.74 -4.87 -4.79
C VAL A 542 -15.23 -5.14 -3.38
N ASN A 543 -14.34 -5.09 -2.41
CA ASN A 543 -14.62 -5.48 -1.03
C ASN A 543 -14.97 -4.28 -0.15
N GLY A 544 -15.90 -4.46 0.79
CA GLY A 544 -16.27 -3.47 1.79
C GLY A 544 -17.03 -2.28 1.21
N SER A 545 -17.94 -2.52 0.26
CA SER A 545 -18.78 -1.50 -0.36
C SER A 545 -19.83 -0.96 0.62
N LEU A 546 -19.86 0.36 0.77
CA LEU A 546 -20.91 1.07 1.50
C LEU A 546 -22.23 1.05 0.74
N ALA A 547 -22.18 1.19 -0.57
CA ALA A 547 -23.38 1.15 -1.42
C ALA A 547 -24.12 -0.18 -1.28
N ALA A 548 -23.36 -1.30 -1.30
CA ALA A 548 -23.95 -2.63 -1.11
C ALA A 548 -24.42 -2.89 0.33
N ALA A 549 -23.82 -2.21 1.32
CA ALA A 549 -24.16 -2.37 2.73
C ALA A 549 -25.38 -1.53 3.19
N GLY A 550 -25.87 -0.61 2.36
CA GLY A 550 -27.10 0.18 2.62
C GLY A 550 -27.01 1.06 3.87
N PRO A 551 -26.08 2.00 3.99
CA PRO A 551 -25.94 2.85 5.18
C PRO A 551 -27.14 3.77 5.36
N MET A 552 -27.45 4.15 6.62
CA MET A 552 -28.60 4.99 6.95
C MET A 552 -28.23 6.47 7.13
N SER A 553 -27.03 6.78 7.67
CA SER A 553 -26.64 8.16 7.91
C SER A 553 -26.39 8.94 6.61
N PRO A 554 -26.75 10.24 6.57
CA PRO A 554 -26.52 11.09 5.40
C PRO A 554 -25.07 11.11 4.94
N ILE A 555 -24.10 11.08 5.89
CA ILE A 555 -22.69 11.11 5.58
C ILE A 555 -22.23 9.81 4.88
N LEU A 556 -22.61 8.64 5.38
CA LEU A 556 -22.26 7.36 4.76
C LEU A 556 -23.01 7.14 3.45
N LYS A 557 -24.27 7.61 3.33
CA LYS A 557 -25.00 7.62 2.06
C LYS A 557 -24.29 8.44 0.99
N THR A 558 -23.71 9.57 1.35
CA THR A 558 -22.93 10.40 0.41
C THR A 558 -21.68 9.65 -0.07
N TRP A 559 -20.99 8.92 0.83
CA TRP A 559 -19.85 8.08 0.46
C TRP A 559 -20.27 6.87 -0.39
N ALA A 560 -21.40 6.22 -0.06
CA ALA A 560 -21.98 5.15 -0.87
C ALA A 560 -22.28 5.62 -2.30
N ALA A 561 -22.88 6.79 -2.47
CA ALA A 561 -23.15 7.36 -3.79
C ALA A 561 -21.87 7.64 -4.60
N ALA A 562 -20.77 7.91 -3.95
CA ALA A 562 -19.47 8.12 -4.62
C ALA A 562 -18.83 6.83 -5.15
N GLU A 563 -19.33 5.65 -4.76
CA GLU A 563 -18.85 4.35 -5.25
C GLU A 563 -19.37 4.00 -6.65
N GLU A 564 -20.53 4.53 -7.05
CA GLU A 564 -21.20 4.20 -8.33
C GLU A 564 -20.30 4.34 -9.58
N PRO A 565 -19.56 5.46 -9.79
CA PRO A 565 -18.66 5.59 -10.92
C PRO A 565 -17.53 4.56 -10.91
N LEU A 566 -17.20 4.03 -9.73
CA LEU A 566 -16.11 3.07 -9.57
C LEU A 566 -16.54 1.67 -10.01
N PHE A 567 -17.80 1.27 -9.74
CA PHE A 567 -18.36 0.03 -10.28
C PHE A 567 -18.40 0.03 -11.81
N THR A 568 -18.77 1.16 -12.41
CA THR A 568 -18.75 1.34 -13.86
C THR A 568 -17.35 1.14 -14.44
N ARG A 569 -16.32 1.69 -13.77
CA ARG A 569 -14.92 1.48 -14.18
C ARG A 569 -14.47 0.03 -14.04
N VAL A 570 -14.88 -0.67 -13.00
CA VAL A 570 -14.58 -2.10 -12.84
C VAL A 570 -15.26 -2.90 -13.93
N ALA A 571 -16.56 -2.67 -14.18
CA ALA A 571 -17.34 -3.35 -15.21
C ALA A 571 -16.77 -3.13 -16.63
N ALA A 572 -16.21 -1.96 -16.91
CA ALA A 572 -15.55 -1.67 -18.18
C ALA A 572 -14.26 -2.49 -18.39
N ASN A 573 -13.62 -2.97 -17.32
CA ASN A 573 -12.37 -3.72 -17.39
C ASN A 573 -12.55 -5.25 -17.37
N THR A 574 -13.69 -5.74 -16.88
CA THR A 574 -13.96 -7.17 -16.78
C THR A 574 -15.46 -7.47 -16.71
N ARG A 575 -15.87 -8.63 -17.24
CA ARG A 575 -17.21 -9.16 -17.07
C ARG A 575 -17.38 -9.93 -15.76
N ARG A 576 -16.26 -10.47 -15.20
CA ARG A 576 -16.25 -11.23 -13.96
C ARG A 576 -15.81 -10.34 -12.83
N TYR A 577 -16.75 -9.92 -12.01
CA TYR A 577 -16.46 -9.22 -10.76
C TYR A 577 -17.56 -9.47 -9.73
N ALA A 578 -17.19 -9.28 -8.47
CA ALA A 578 -18.11 -9.35 -7.35
C ALA A 578 -18.00 -8.09 -6.50
N VAL A 579 -19.12 -7.68 -5.89
CA VAL A 579 -19.18 -6.63 -4.88
C VAL A 579 -19.54 -7.28 -3.56
N VAL A 580 -18.73 -7.00 -2.53
CA VAL A 580 -18.92 -7.50 -1.17
C VAL A 580 -19.29 -6.32 -0.27
N PRO A 581 -20.40 -6.36 0.46
CA PRO A 581 -20.81 -5.27 1.34
C PRO A 581 -19.82 -5.03 2.48
N LEU A 582 -19.83 -3.83 3.04
CA LEU A 582 -19.14 -3.54 4.29
C LEU A 582 -19.94 -4.16 5.43
N GLU A 583 -19.38 -5.18 6.06
CA GLU A 583 -20.03 -5.86 7.17
C GLU A 583 -20.11 -5.01 8.43
N SER A 584 -21.25 -5.09 9.13
CA SER A 584 -21.44 -4.45 10.44
C SER A 584 -20.53 -5.03 11.50
N GLU A 585 -20.16 -6.31 11.40
CA GLU A 585 -19.20 -6.99 12.27
C GLU A 585 -18.09 -7.65 11.46
N LYS A 586 -16.93 -7.82 12.09
CA LYS A 586 -15.86 -8.58 11.43
C LYS A 586 -16.30 -10.03 11.34
N PRO A 587 -16.27 -10.67 10.15
CA PRO A 587 -16.62 -12.08 10.03
C PRO A 587 -15.59 -12.93 10.78
N ILE A 588 -16.02 -13.59 11.86
CA ILE A 588 -15.21 -14.49 12.68
C ILE A 588 -15.93 -15.83 12.76
N GLY A 589 -15.18 -16.90 12.46
CA GLY A 589 -15.73 -18.25 12.40
C GLY A 589 -16.25 -18.63 11.01
N ALA A 590 -16.34 -19.94 10.78
CA ALA A 590 -16.72 -20.49 9.47
C ALA A 590 -18.12 -20.03 9.03
N GLU A 591 -19.07 -19.96 9.98
CA GLU A 591 -20.44 -19.54 9.67
C GLU A 591 -20.51 -18.11 9.13
N GLN A 592 -19.86 -17.14 9.79
CA GLN A 592 -19.88 -15.74 9.34
C GLN A 592 -19.11 -15.53 8.04
N LEU A 593 -18.05 -16.31 7.82
CA LEU A 593 -17.32 -16.29 6.53
C LEU A 593 -18.16 -16.87 5.40
N LEU A 594 -18.95 -17.91 5.66
CA LEU A 594 -19.88 -18.50 4.68
C LEU A 594 -21.00 -17.53 4.31
N LYS A 595 -21.49 -16.70 5.25
CA LYS A 595 -22.50 -15.67 4.97
C LYS A 595 -22.04 -14.68 3.90
N LEU A 596 -20.74 -14.35 3.81
CA LEU A 596 -20.20 -13.50 2.73
C LEU A 596 -20.41 -14.09 1.32
N THR A 597 -20.63 -15.39 1.25
CA THR A 597 -20.79 -16.17 0.01
C THR A 597 -22.19 -16.73 -0.15
N GLU A 598 -23.16 -16.31 0.67
CA GLU A 598 -24.58 -16.65 0.50
C GLU A 598 -25.19 -15.72 -0.55
N ALA A 599 -26.03 -16.27 -1.40
CA ALA A 599 -26.88 -15.45 -2.25
C ALA A 599 -27.97 -14.84 -1.36
N GLU A 600 -28.10 -13.53 -1.33
CA GLU A 600 -29.36 -12.94 -0.88
C GLU A 600 -30.45 -13.48 -1.83
N GLU A 601 -31.40 -14.23 -1.29
CA GLU A 601 -32.64 -14.46 -2.05
C GLU A 601 -33.22 -13.08 -2.33
N PRO A 602 -33.53 -12.73 -3.60
CA PRO A 602 -34.21 -11.48 -3.87
C PRO A 602 -35.49 -11.50 -3.06
N ASP A 603 -35.70 -10.47 -2.21
CA ASP A 603 -36.95 -10.26 -1.51
C ASP A 603 -38.08 -10.51 -2.51
N LYS A 604 -38.88 -11.54 -2.28
CA LYS A 604 -40.10 -11.77 -3.06
C LYS A 604 -40.91 -10.49 -2.88
N PRO A 605 -41.33 -9.80 -3.96
CA PRO A 605 -42.23 -8.69 -3.80
C PRO A 605 -43.45 -9.21 -3.04
N GLU A 606 -43.69 -8.64 -1.85
CA GLU A 606 -44.93 -8.86 -1.15
C GLU A 606 -46.07 -8.48 -2.11
N GLY A 607 -46.86 -9.48 -2.48
CA GLY A 607 -47.94 -9.39 -3.43
C GLY A 607 -49.15 -8.55 -2.93
#